data_68ed5bbcd612047d5fa1af99353bf668
#
_entry.id   68ed5bbcd612047d5fa1af99353bf668
#
_cell.length_a   1.000
_cell.length_b   1.000
_cell.length_c   1.000
_cell.angle_alpha   90.00
_cell.angle_beta   90.00
_cell.angle_gamma   90.00
#
_symmetry.space_group_name_H-M   'P 1'
#
loop_
_entity.id
_entity.type
_entity.pdbx_description
1 polymer ?
#
loop_
_entity_poly.entity_id
_entity_poly.type
_entity_poly.pdbx_seq_one_letter_code
_entity_poly.pdbx_strand_id
1 'polypeptide(L)'
;MLDSAPIPLPAGIRSRFVTGVNGLRMHVLEAGAPDRPAVLLLHGFPEIAYSWRKIMPPLAAAGYHVIAPDQRGYGWTTGWDRAYDGDLASFRLFNLVRDQLGLLAALGIGTVAAVVGHDFGSPVAAWCALLRPDIFRAVALLSAPFAGPPALAEAASASPPAEDVHAALARLARPRKHYQWYYSTRAANADMTDCAQGLAAFLRAYYHMKSGDWSGNFPTRLDGWTAAQLARLPTYYVMDRGRTMAETVAPEMPPATAIAACRWLTPAELDIYVAAYAATGFQGGLQWYRCRTEGVGLSEQQLFAGRPITVPSLFLAGAADWGAYQVPGALERMQDTACTRLLGCDLIAGAGHWVQQEQPEAVTARLLGFLHAAGTG
;
A
#
# COMPACT_ATOMS: atom_id res chain seq x y z
N MET A 1 5.33 -18.69 -23.04
CA MET A 1 5.03 -17.72 -21.96
C MET A 1 5.89 -16.49 -22.19
N LEU A 2 5.34 -15.28 -22.02
CA LEU A 2 6.12 -14.05 -22.18
C LEU A 2 7.17 -13.97 -21.05
N ASP A 3 8.39 -13.59 -21.39
CA ASP A 3 9.46 -13.42 -20.40
C ASP A 3 9.41 -12.05 -19.68
N SER A 4 8.63 -11.11 -20.22
CA SER A 4 8.36 -9.80 -19.65
C SER A 4 6.91 -9.39 -19.84
N ALA A 5 6.39 -8.48 -18.99
CA ALA A 5 5.08 -7.87 -19.20
C ALA A 5 5.12 -6.87 -20.35
N PRO A 6 4.07 -6.77 -21.17
CA PRO A 6 4.03 -5.87 -22.33
C PRO A 6 3.65 -4.45 -21.89
N ILE A 7 4.52 -3.79 -21.11
CA ILE A 7 4.31 -2.42 -20.63
C ILE A 7 5.44 -1.50 -21.07
N PRO A 8 5.14 -0.26 -21.47
CA PRO A 8 6.16 0.75 -21.72
C PRO A 8 6.83 1.16 -20.40
N LEU A 9 8.15 1.05 -20.35
CA LEU A 9 8.94 1.36 -19.16
C LEU A 9 9.89 2.52 -19.42
N PRO A 10 10.15 3.37 -18.42
CA PRO A 10 11.25 4.34 -18.49
C PRO A 10 12.60 3.66 -18.74
N ALA A 11 13.52 4.39 -19.38
CA ALA A 11 14.86 3.89 -19.62
C ALA A 11 15.54 3.45 -18.32
N GLY A 12 16.25 2.32 -18.37
CA GLY A 12 16.93 1.73 -17.23
C GLY A 12 16.09 0.82 -16.34
N ILE A 13 14.77 0.73 -16.56
CA ILE A 13 13.90 -0.26 -15.91
C ILE A 13 13.71 -1.47 -16.82
N ARG A 14 13.87 -2.66 -16.26
CA ARG A 14 13.64 -3.94 -16.93
C ARG A 14 12.46 -4.67 -16.28
N SER A 15 11.67 -5.35 -17.09
CA SER A 15 10.58 -6.21 -16.65
C SER A 15 10.96 -7.68 -16.85
N ARG A 16 10.71 -8.51 -15.83
CA ARG A 16 10.85 -9.98 -15.96
C ARG A 16 9.92 -10.72 -15.01
N PHE A 17 9.85 -12.04 -15.21
CA PHE A 17 9.15 -12.94 -14.29
C PHE A 17 10.16 -13.78 -13.51
N VAL A 18 9.92 -13.94 -12.21
CA VAL A 18 10.68 -14.78 -11.30
C VAL A 18 9.79 -15.95 -10.86
N THR A 19 10.26 -17.17 -11.04
CA THR A 19 9.56 -18.40 -10.63
C THR A 19 10.11 -18.91 -9.29
N GLY A 20 9.37 -19.83 -8.64
CA GLY A 20 9.80 -20.39 -7.35
C GLY A 20 9.56 -19.47 -6.14
N VAL A 21 8.78 -18.43 -6.32
CA VAL A 21 8.47 -17.46 -5.27
C VAL A 21 7.22 -17.88 -4.51
N ASN A 22 7.36 -18.79 -3.53
CA ASN A 22 6.26 -19.21 -2.66
C ASN A 22 4.98 -19.61 -3.44
N GLY A 23 5.15 -20.39 -4.50
CA GLY A 23 4.07 -20.84 -5.40
C GLY A 23 3.69 -19.84 -6.49
N LEU A 24 4.31 -18.66 -6.53
CA LEU A 24 4.04 -17.63 -7.53
C LEU A 24 5.04 -17.70 -8.70
N ARG A 25 4.57 -17.25 -9.87
CA ARG A 25 5.37 -16.68 -10.94
C ARG A 25 5.22 -15.16 -10.84
N MET A 26 6.18 -14.54 -10.16
CA MET A 26 6.09 -13.13 -9.77
C MET A 26 6.64 -12.23 -10.89
N HIS A 27 5.85 -11.25 -11.30
CA HIS A 27 6.32 -10.18 -12.18
C HIS A 27 7.12 -9.16 -11.35
N VAL A 28 8.25 -8.72 -11.88
CA VAL A 28 9.18 -7.83 -11.18
C VAL A 28 9.70 -6.77 -12.13
N LEU A 29 9.73 -5.54 -11.68
CA LEU A 29 10.49 -4.46 -12.30
C LEU A 29 11.84 -4.34 -11.58
N GLU A 30 12.92 -4.18 -12.35
CA GLU A 30 14.27 -4.02 -11.82
C GLU A 30 15.00 -2.84 -12.49
N ALA A 31 15.82 -2.14 -11.70
CA ALA A 31 16.73 -1.11 -12.19
C ALA A 31 18.08 -1.20 -11.47
N GLY A 32 19.14 -0.76 -12.11
CA GLY A 32 20.51 -0.86 -11.58
C GLY A 32 21.16 -2.22 -11.81
N ALA A 33 22.39 -2.37 -11.31
CA ALA A 33 23.18 -3.58 -11.48
C ALA A 33 22.91 -4.59 -10.34
N PRO A 34 22.83 -5.90 -10.61
CA PRO A 34 22.42 -6.91 -9.63
C PRO A 34 23.42 -7.14 -8.48
N ASP A 35 24.66 -6.72 -8.65
CA ASP A 35 25.75 -6.82 -7.66
C ASP A 35 25.76 -5.66 -6.66
N ARG A 36 24.86 -4.69 -6.82
CA ARG A 36 24.75 -3.53 -5.93
C ARG A 36 23.82 -3.82 -4.74
N PRO A 37 23.93 -3.03 -3.63
CA PRO A 37 23.02 -3.16 -2.50
C PRO A 37 21.56 -3.07 -2.97
N ALA A 38 20.74 -4.07 -2.60
CA ALA A 38 19.37 -4.17 -3.06
C ALA A 38 18.43 -3.26 -2.26
N VAL A 39 17.46 -2.62 -2.94
CA VAL A 39 16.32 -1.91 -2.35
C VAL A 39 15.04 -2.54 -2.90
N LEU A 40 14.17 -3.02 -1.99
CA LEU A 40 12.91 -3.66 -2.33
C LEU A 40 11.75 -2.67 -2.16
N LEU A 41 10.94 -2.46 -3.20
CA LEU A 41 9.84 -1.49 -3.24
C LEU A 41 8.49 -2.21 -3.35
N LEU A 42 7.63 -2.07 -2.34
CA LEU A 42 6.34 -2.75 -2.21
C LEU A 42 5.19 -1.76 -2.38
N HIS A 43 4.38 -1.95 -3.42
CA HIS A 43 3.21 -1.11 -3.73
C HIS A 43 2.01 -1.45 -2.84
N GLY A 44 0.97 -0.60 -2.87
CA GLY A 44 -0.31 -0.80 -2.20
C GLY A 44 -1.47 -1.04 -3.15
N PHE A 45 -2.69 -0.67 -2.71
CA PHE A 45 -3.93 -0.83 -3.45
C PHE A 45 -4.50 0.54 -3.91
N PRO A 46 -4.96 0.67 -5.14
CA PRO A 46 -4.92 -0.25 -6.27
C PRO A 46 -3.72 0.04 -7.19
N GLU A 47 -2.54 -0.20 -6.70
CA GLU A 47 -1.29 0.00 -7.44
C GLU A 47 -0.72 -1.32 -7.95
N ILE A 48 0.40 -1.25 -8.67
CA ILE A 48 1.26 -2.34 -9.13
C ILE A 48 2.72 -1.87 -9.06
N ALA A 49 3.69 -2.71 -9.36
CA ALA A 49 5.11 -2.35 -9.39
C ALA A 49 5.42 -1.07 -10.18
N TYR A 50 4.62 -0.79 -11.21
CA TYR A 50 4.75 0.41 -12.06
C TYR A 50 4.62 1.74 -11.29
N SER A 51 4.02 1.74 -10.11
CA SER A 51 3.92 2.92 -9.25
C SER A 51 5.27 3.46 -8.81
N TRP A 52 6.30 2.63 -8.85
CA TRP A 52 7.67 2.98 -8.49
C TRP A 52 8.53 3.48 -9.65
N ARG A 53 7.97 3.56 -10.89
CA ARG A 53 8.69 3.90 -12.13
C ARG A 53 9.51 5.18 -12.07
N LYS A 54 9.08 6.17 -11.25
CA LYS A 54 9.76 7.46 -11.11
C LYS A 54 10.85 7.45 -10.03
N ILE A 55 10.76 6.51 -9.08
CA ILE A 55 11.72 6.35 -7.98
C ILE A 55 12.87 5.41 -8.36
N MET A 56 12.61 4.39 -9.16
CA MET A 56 13.59 3.36 -9.51
C MET A 56 14.84 3.90 -10.23
N PRO A 57 14.73 4.73 -11.30
CA PRO A 57 15.90 5.20 -12.03
C PRO A 57 16.87 6.02 -11.18
N PRO A 58 16.44 7.02 -10.38
CA PRO A 58 17.37 7.79 -9.56
C PRO A 58 18.01 6.97 -8.43
N LEU A 59 17.31 5.99 -7.83
CA LEU A 59 17.93 5.08 -6.87
C LEU A 59 18.98 4.19 -7.54
N ALA A 60 18.70 3.70 -8.75
CA ALA A 60 19.66 2.91 -9.53
C ALA A 60 20.90 3.74 -9.93
N ALA A 61 20.71 5.01 -10.31
CA ALA A 61 21.80 5.93 -10.62
C ALA A 61 22.66 6.24 -9.38
N ALA A 62 22.08 6.17 -8.17
CA ALA A 62 22.80 6.30 -6.90
C ALA A 62 23.53 5.01 -6.48
N GLY A 63 23.50 3.95 -7.30
CA GLY A 63 24.29 2.74 -7.08
C GLY A 63 23.52 1.62 -6.38
N TYR A 64 22.19 1.62 -6.39
CA TYR A 64 21.38 0.52 -5.82
C TYR A 64 20.84 -0.41 -6.90
N HIS A 65 20.66 -1.68 -6.54
CA HIS A 65 19.83 -2.63 -7.27
C HIS A 65 18.39 -2.50 -6.77
N VAL A 66 17.51 -1.92 -7.57
CA VAL A 66 16.13 -1.59 -7.19
C VAL A 66 15.17 -2.63 -7.73
N ILE A 67 14.34 -3.20 -6.87
CA ILE A 67 13.45 -4.32 -7.18
C ILE A 67 12.03 -3.95 -6.74
N ALA A 68 11.08 -4.01 -7.65
CA ALA A 68 9.67 -3.74 -7.39
C ALA A 68 8.81 -4.89 -7.92
N PRO A 69 8.29 -5.81 -7.07
CA PRO A 69 7.38 -6.85 -7.51
C PRO A 69 5.95 -6.35 -7.67
N ASP A 70 5.20 -6.93 -8.62
CA ASP A 70 3.75 -7.01 -8.50
C ASP A 70 3.45 -8.03 -7.41
N GLN A 71 2.93 -7.57 -6.28
CA GLN A 71 2.71 -8.44 -5.12
C GLN A 71 1.58 -9.46 -5.39
N ARG A 72 1.43 -10.47 -4.51
CA ARG A 72 0.37 -11.49 -4.62
C ARG A 72 -1.00 -10.85 -4.81
N GLY A 73 -1.70 -11.23 -5.87
CA GLY A 73 -3.02 -10.72 -6.17
C GLY A 73 -3.05 -9.51 -7.11
N TYR A 74 -1.89 -9.05 -7.60
CA TYR A 74 -1.79 -7.84 -8.41
C TYR A 74 -1.06 -8.05 -9.73
N GLY A 75 -1.33 -7.17 -10.67
CA GLY A 75 -0.60 -6.98 -11.90
C GLY A 75 -0.46 -8.27 -12.72
N TRP A 76 0.76 -8.55 -13.16
CA TRP A 76 1.07 -9.72 -13.98
C TRP A 76 1.58 -10.93 -13.17
N THR A 77 1.63 -10.84 -11.83
CA THR A 77 1.95 -11.98 -10.95
C THR A 77 0.83 -13.01 -10.98
N THR A 78 1.22 -14.28 -11.15
CA THR A 78 0.30 -15.43 -11.25
C THR A 78 0.64 -16.50 -10.21
N GLY A 79 -0.23 -17.52 -10.06
CA GLY A 79 -0.05 -18.61 -9.09
C GLY A 79 -0.82 -18.42 -7.80
N TRP A 80 -1.71 -17.41 -7.74
CA TRP A 80 -2.63 -17.16 -6.63
C TRP A 80 -4.07 -17.48 -7.02
N ASP A 81 -4.91 -17.78 -6.02
CA ASP A 81 -6.31 -18.11 -6.22
C ASP A 81 -7.13 -16.82 -6.44
N ARG A 82 -7.85 -16.75 -7.57
CA ARG A 82 -8.67 -15.60 -7.97
C ARG A 82 -10.08 -15.63 -7.43
N ALA A 83 -10.51 -16.77 -6.87
CA ALA A 83 -11.87 -16.93 -6.38
C ALA A 83 -12.08 -16.18 -5.05
N TYR A 84 -13.25 -15.55 -4.90
CA TYR A 84 -13.61 -14.93 -3.62
C TYR A 84 -13.61 -15.96 -2.49
N ASP A 85 -14.17 -17.17 -2.73
CA ASP A 85 -14.25 -18.27 -1.75
C ASP A 85 -13.01 -19.18 -1.76
N GLY A 86 -11.95 -18.77 -2.44
CA GLY A 86 -10.71 -19.53 -2.53
C GLY A 86 -9.86 -19.47 -1.26
N ASP A 87 -8.58 -19.84 -1.37
CA ASP A 87 -7.63 -19.87 -0.25
C ASP A 87 -7.30 -18.43 0.25
N LEU A 88 -8.17 -17.91 1.12
CA LEU A 88 -7.95 -16.61 1.75
C LEU A 88 -6.69 -16.58 2.62
N ALA A 89 -6.32 -17.70 3.25
CA ALA A 89 -5.16 -17.77 4.13
C ALA A 89 -3.83 -17.53 3.38
N SER A 90 -3.79 -17.76 2.07
CA SER A 90 -2.62 -17.44 1.25
C SER A 90 -2.35 -15.93 1.14
N PHE A 91 -3.35 -15.07 1.44
CA PHE A 91 -3.22 -13.62 1.42
C PHE A 91 -2.96 -13.01 2.81
N ARG A 92 -2.85 -13.83 3.88
CA ARG A 92 -2.53 -13.33 5.21
C ARG A 92 -1.13 -12.70 5.25
N LEU A 93 -0.95 -11.72 6.09
CA LEU A 93 0.21 -10.83 6.11
C LEU A 93 1.56 -11.58 6.16
N PHE A 94 1.69 -12.63 6.99
CA PHE A 94 2.94 -13.41 7.07
C PHE A 94 3.22 -14.22 5.81
N ASN A 95 2.20 -14.60 5.05
CA ASN A 95 2.43 -15.23 3.75
C ASN A 95 2.91 -14.21 2.71
N LEU A 96 2.45 -12.93 2.80
CA LEU A 96 2.98 -11.86 1.95
C LEU A 96 4.45 -11.55 2.28
N VAL A 97 4.85 -11.63 3.56
CA VAL A 97 6.28 -11.58 3.95
C VAL A 97 7.07 -12.75 3.36
N ARG A 98 6.49 -13.98 3.39
CA ARG A 98 7.12 -15.16 2.76
C ARG A 98 7.28 -14.99 1.25
N ASP A 99 6.38 -14.29 0.59
CA ASP A 99 6.52 -13.98 -0.83
C ASP A 99 7.78 -13.12 -1.08
N GLN A 100 8.04 -12.12 -0.22
CA GLN A 100 9.23 -11.28 -0.34
C GLN A 100 10.52 -12.07 -0.06
N LEU A 101 10.53 -12.91 0.97
CA LEU A 101 11.66 -13.79 1.27
C LEU A 101 11.92 -14.79 0.13
N GLY A 102 10.84 -15.36 -0.43
CA GLY A 102 10.92 -16.26 -1.58
C GLY A 102 11.46 -15.55 -2.83
N LEU A 103 11.05 -14.29 -3.07
CA LEU A 103 11.59 -13.48 -4.16
C LEU A 103 13.09 -13.24 -3.99
N LEU A 104 13.52 -12.79 -2.81
CA LEU A 104 14.95 -12.56 -2.52
C LEU A 104 15.77 -13.83 -2.69
N ALA A 105 15.28 -14.98 -2.18
CA ALA A 105 15.93 -16.28 -2.34
C ALA A 105 16.05 -16.69 -3.82
N ALA A 106 14.99 -16.52 -4.61
CA ALA A 106 14.99 -16.83 -6.04
C ALA A 106 15.92 -15.90 -6.85
N LEU A 107 16.19 -14.70 -6.35
CA LEU A 107 17.14 -13.74 -6.92
C LEU A 107 18.58 -13.93 -6.43
N GLY A 108 18.82 -14.80 -5.44
CA GLY A 108 20.12 -14.99 -4.80
C GLY A 108 20.54 -13.83 -3.89
N ILE A 109 19.56 -13.04 -3.39
CA ILE A 109 19.81 -11.86 -2.55
C ILE A 109 19.68 -12.26 -1.08
N GLY A 110 20.80 -12.22 -0.35
CA GLY A 110 20.85 -12.56 1.08
C GLY A 110 20.37 -11.45 2.00
N THR A 111 20.57 -10.17 1.62
CA THR A 111 20.18 -9.00 2.40
C THR A 111 19.73 -7.87 1.49
N VAL A 112 18.88 -6.98 2.00
CA VAL A 112 18.49 -5.74 1.31
C VAL A 112 18.84 -4.52 2.17
N ALA A 113 19.36 -3.48 1.52
CA ALA A 113 19.72 -2.22 2.16
C ALA A 113 18.50 -1.58 2.83
N ALA A 114 17.34 -1.58 2.12
CA ALA A 114 16.07 -1.20 2.70
C ALA A 114 14.90 -1.88 2.00
N VAL A 115 13.83 -2.13 2.74
CA VAL A 115 12.50 -2.40 2.20
C VAL A 115 11.65 -1.14 2.33
N VAL A 116 11.00 -0.73 1.24
CA VAL A 116 10.15 0.46 1.16
C VAL A 116 8.74 0.01 0.83
N GLY A 117 7.76 0.38 1.62
CA GLY A 117 6.36 0.02 1.38
C GLY A 117 5.44 1.23 1.31
N HIS A 118 4.51 1.24 0.35
CA HIS A 118 3.49 2.27 0.23
C HIS A 118 2.09 1.67 0.44
N ASP A 119 1.18 2.41 1.11
CA ASP A 119 -0.20 2.00 1.42
C ASP A 119 -0.23 0.60 2.06
N PHE A 120 -0.86 -0.40 1.44
CA PHE A 120 -0.87 -1.78 1.96
C PHE A 120 0.52 -2.47 1.87
N GLY A 121 1.43 -1.98 1.04
CA GLY A 121 2.84 -2.41 1.03
C GLY A 121 3.60 -1.97 2.28
N SER A 122 3.16 -0.89 2.96
CA SER A 122 3.78 -0.39 4.19
C SER A 122 3.71 -1.41 5.35
N PRO A 123 2.55 -1.98 5.74
CA PRO A 123 2.54 -3.05 6.74
C PRO A 123 3.33 -4.29 6.31
N VAL A 124 3.36 -4.66 5.03
CA VAL A 124 4.21 -5.78 4.58
C VAL A 124 5.68 -5.47 4.81
N ALA A 125 6.15 -4.27 4.44
CA ALA A 125 7.54 -3.83 4.68
C ALA A 125 7.87 -3.77 6.17
N ALA A 126 6.96 -3.25 7.00
CA ALA A 126 7.12 -3.21 8.45
C ALA A 126 7.31 -4.61 9.04
N TRP A 127 6.48 -5.57 8.64
CA TRP A 127 6.60 -6.95 9.11
C TRP A 127 7.83 -7.68 8.55
N CYS A 128 8.28 -7.36 7.33
CA CYS A 128 9.58 -7.82 6.83
C CYS A 128 10.71 -7.40 7.77
N ALA A 129 10.77 -6.12 8.11
CA ALA A 129 11.82 -5.57 8.99
C ALA A 129 11.72 -6.08 10.43
N LEU A 130 10.50 -6.26 10.97
CA LEU A 130 10.29 -6.75 12.32
C LEU A 130 10.66 -8.23 12.46
N LEU A 131 10.28 -9.07 11.48
CA LEU A 131 10.51 -10.51 11.52
C LEU A 131 11.93 -10.90 11.15
N ARG A 132 12.55 -10.19 10.19
CA ARG A 132 13.84 -10.54 9.62
C ARG A 132 14.77 -9.30 9.51
N PRO A 133 15.12 -8.67 10.65
CA PRO A 133 16.07 -7.54 10.69
C PRO A 133 17.48 -7.93 10.20
N ASP A 134 17.78 -9.22 10.16
CA ASP A 134 19.00 -9.79 9.58
C ASP A 134 19.03 -9.68 8.05
N ILE A 135 17.88 -9.71 7.39
CA ILE A 135 17.73 -9.58 5.94
C ILE A 135 17.40 -8.13 5.55
N PHE A 136 16.38 -7.54 6.18
CA PHE A 136 15.88 -6.20 5.89
C PHE A 136 16.57 -5.19 6.82
N ARG A 137 17.64 -4.57 6.34
CA ARG A 137 18.57 -3.77 7.17
C ARG A 137 18.01 -2.39 7.55
N ALA A 138 17.05 -1.88 6.80
CA ALA A 138 16.30 -0.65 7.07
C ALA A 138 14.90 -0.74 6.46
N VAL A 139 13.97 0.13 6.91
CA VAL A 139 12.60 0.18 6.41
C VAL A 139 12.10 1.60 6.21
N ALA A 140 11.47 1.88 5.06
CA ALA A 140 10.73 3.11 4.84
C ALA A 140 9.25 2.80 4.62
N LEU A 141 8.39 3.45 5.40
CA LEU A 141 6.94 3.29 5.41
C LEU A 141 6.30 4.53 4.80
N LEU A 142 5.52 4.37 3.72
CA LEU A 142 4.90 5.48 3.02
C LEU A 142 3.38 5.42 3.19
N SER A 143 2.76 6.57 3.54
CA SER A 143 1.32 6.76 3.66
C SER A 143 0.67 6.06 4.87
N ALA A 144 0.99 4.80 5.16
CA ALA A 144 0.39 4.02 6.24
C ALA A 144 1.39 3.79 7.38
N PRO A 145 1.22 4.44 8.55
CA PRO A 145 2.11 4.25 9.69
C PRO A 145 1.91 2.87 10.32
N PHE A 146 2.99 2.29 10.85
CA PHE A 146 2.98 1.02 11.56
C PHE A 146 2.88 1.24 13.07
N ALA A 147 1.73 0.94 13.65
CA ALA A 147 1.47 1.14 15.08
C ALA A 147 2.02 0.02 15.99
N GLY A 148 2.88 -0.85 15.46
CA GLY A 148 3.36 -2.06 16.14
C GLY A 148 2.45 -3.27 15.90
N PRO A 149 2.89 -4.46 16.36
CA PRO A 149 2.07 -5.66 16.37
C PRO A 149 0.80 -5.47 17.21
N PRO A 150 -0.32 -6.16 16.85
CA PRO A 150 -1.53 -6.09 17.65
C PRO A 150 -1.27 -6.66 19.06
N ALA A 151 -1.86 -6.01 20.05
CA ALA A 151 -1.78 -6.45 21.44
C ALA A 151 -2.43 -7.84 21.62
N LEU A 152 -1.96 -8.59 22.62
CA LEU A 152 -2.69 -9.76 23.09
C LEU A 152 -4.06 -9.29 23.65
N ALA A 153 -5.09 -10.04 23.37
CA ALA A 153 -6.39 -9.79 23.99
C ALA A 153 -6.20 -9.93 25.52
N GLU A 154 -6.49 -8.87 26.27
CA GLU A 154 -6.55 -8.98 27.72
C GLU A 154 -7.65 -10.00 28.06
N ALA A 155 -7.36 -10.89 29.03
CA ALA A 155 -8.37 -11.76 29.59
C ALA A 155 -9.54 -10.88 30.06
N ALA A 156 -10.73 -11.13 29.52
CA ALA A 156 -11.93 -10.31 29.59
C ALA A 156 -11.94 -9.31 30.75
N SER A 157 -11.46 -8.10 30.51
CA SER A 157 -11.66 -7.01 31.45
C SER A 157 -13.15 -6.69 31.50
N ALA A 158 -13.67 -6.36 32.68
CA ALA A 158 -15.08 -5.99 32.90
C ALA A 158 -15.47 -4.64 32.23
N SER A 159 -14.75 -4.24 31.20
CA SER A 159 -15.08 -3.08 30.38
C SER A 159 -16.31 -3.39 29.53
N PRO A 160 -17.27 -2.48 29.42
CA PRO A 160 -18.39 -2.66 28.54
C PRO A 160 -17.90 -2.92 27.10
N PRO A 161 -18.57 -3.76 26.32
CA PRO A 161 -18.17 -4.03 24.94
C PRO A 161 -18.08 -2.71 24.18
N ALA A 162 -16.95 -2.52 23.47
CA ALA A 162 -16.78 -1.34 22.64
C ALA A 162 -17.96 -1.21 21.65
N GLU A 163 -18.44 0.02 21.44
CA GLU A 163 -19.51 0.26 20.48
C GLU A 163 -19.14 -0.32 19.12
N ASP A 164 -20.05 -1.08 18.51
CA ASP A 164 -19.90 -1.51 17.13
C ASP A 164 -19.90 -0.27 16.22
N VAL A 165 -18.69 0.13 15.80
CA VAL A 165 -18.47 1.31 14.98
C VAL A 165 -19.21 1.25 13.65
N HIS A 166 -19.44 0.06 13.09
CA HIS A 166 -20.16 -0.12 11.83
C HIS A 166 -21.64 0.13 12.00
N ALA A 167 -22.23 -0.37 13.09
CA ALA A 167 -23.59 -0.07 13.45
C ALA A 167 -23.76 1.43 13.78
N ALA A 168 -22.78 2.05 14.44
CA ALA A 168 -22.80 3.48 14.75
C ALA A 168 -22.69 4.34 13.47
N LEU A 169 -21.78 4.01 12.55
CA LEU A 169 -21.67 4.67 11.23
C LEU A 169 -22.98 4.58 10.44
N ALA A 170 -23.64 3.42 10.48
CA ALA A 170 -24.90 3.21 9.78
C ALA A 170 -26.08 4.01 10.36
N ARG A 171 -26.01 4.42 11.65
CA ARG A 171 -27.03 5.22 12.35
C ARG A 171 -26.80 6.73 12.26
N LEU A 172 -25.70 7.20 11.66
CA LEU A 172 -25.48 8.64 11.46
C LEU A 172 -26.61 9.27 10.64
N ALA A 173 -26.87 10.55 10.81
CA ALA A 173 -27.85 11.31 10.01
C ALA A 173 -27.59 11.17 8.48
N ARG A 174 -26.32 11.06 8.09
CA ARG A 174 -25.88 10.59 6.77
C ARG A 174 -25.28 9.19 6.98
N PRO A 175 -25.99 8.11 6.69
CA PRO A 175 -25.53 6.74 6.96
C PRO A 175 -24.26 6.40 6.17
N ARG A 176 -23.27 5.85 6.89
CA ARG A 176 -21.93 5.58 6.34
C ARG A 176 -21.53 4.11 6.52
N LYS A 177 -20.51 3.70 5.77
CA LYS A 177 -19.79 2.43 5.91
C LYS A 177 -18.30 2.63 5.72
N HIS A 178 -17.49 1.86 6.43
CA HIS A 178 -16.02 1.93 6.28
C HIS A 178 -15.58 1.16 5.03
N TYR A 179 -14.69 1.72 4.21
CA TYR A 179 -14.27 1.17 2.92
C TYR A 179 -13.65 -0.23 3.01
N GLN A 180 -12.88 -0.53 4.07
CA GLN A 180 -12.23 -1.84 4.19
C GLN A 180 -13.24 -2.98 4.32
N TRP A 181 -14.34 -2.77 5.04
CA TRP A 181 -15.44 -3.75 5.12
C TRP A 181 -16.25 -3.85 3.84
N TYR A 182 -16.42 -2.72 3.12
CA TYR A 182 -16.98 -2.78 1.78
C TYR A 182 -16.08 -3.56 0.82
N TYR A 183 -14.77 -3.32 0.82
CA TYR A 183 -13.80 -4.06 0.00
C TYR A 183 -13.74 -5.55 0.33
N SER A 184 -14.14 -5.93 1.53
CA SER A 184 -14.22 -7.33 1.96
C SER A 184 -15.50 -8.04 1.50
N THR A 185 -16.44 -7.32 0.86
CA THR A 185 -17.66 -7.94 0.32
C THR A 185 -17.42 -8.62 -1.02
N ARG A 186 -18.23 -9.63 -1.31
CA ARG A 186 -18.19 -10.33 -2.61
C ARG A 186 -18.45 -9.40 -3.80
N ALA A 187 -19.31 -8.39 -3.62
CA ALA A 187 -19.70 -7.48 -4.69
C ALA A 187 -18.59 -6.51 -5.09
N ALA A 188 -17.68 -6.15 -4.18
CA ALA A 188 -16.74 -5.05 -4.38
C ALA A 188 -15.87 -5.19 -5.65
N ASN A 189 -15.46 -6.41 -6.01
CA ASN A 189 -14.71 -6.62 -7.25
C ASN A 189 -15.53 -6.26 -8.49
N ALA A 190 -16.73 -6.82 -8.62
CA ALA A 190 -17.61 -6.55 -9.76
C ALA A 190 -18.05 -5.07 -9.80
N ASP A 191 -18.36 -4.48 -8.64
CA ASP A 191 -18.71 -3.06 -8.51
C ASP A 191 -17.64 -2.12 -9.08
N MET A 192 -16.38 -2.51 -9.05
CA MET A 192 -15.25 -1.71 -9.58
C MET A 192 -14.85 -2.09 -11.00
N THR A 193 -14.91 -3.40 -11.37
CA THR A 193 -14.56 -3.85 -12.73
C THR A 193 -15.64 -3.52 -13.75
N ASP A 194 -16.91 -3.66 -13.36
CA ASP A 194 -18.07 -3.58 -14.25
C ASP A 194 -18.86 -2.28 -14.01
N CYS A 195 -18.23 -1.27 -13.42
CA CYS A 195 -18.87 0.00 -13.09
C CYS A 195 -19.35 0.76 -14.32
N ALA A 196 -20.46 1.51 -14.18
CA ALA A 196 -21.12 2.20 -15.28
C ALA A 196 -20.24 3.22 -16.03
N GLN A 197 -19.28 3.87 -15.29
CA GLN A 197 -18.34 4.81 -15.92
C GLN A 197 -17.17 4.13 -16.64
N GLY A 198 -17.02 2.81 -16.51
CA GLY A 198 -15.91 2.04 -17.03
C GLY A 198 -14.64 2.16 -16.19
N LEU A 199 -13.80 1.13 -16.30
CA LEU A 199 -12.60 0.96 -15.45
C LEU A 199 -11.61 2.14 -15.53
N ALA A 200 -11.39 2.69 -16.73
CA ALA A 200 -10.46 3.82 -16.89
C ALA A 200 -10.96 5.08 -16.17
N ALA A 201 -12.24 5.40 -16.29
CA ALA A 201 -12.84 6.55 -15.61
C ALA A 201 -12.91 6.32 -14.10
N PHE A 202 -13.21 5.11 -13.64
CA PHE A 202 -13.16 4.75 -12.23
C PHE A 202 -11.75 4.98 -11.65
N LEU A 203 -10.71 4.40 -12.24
CA LEU A 203 -9.35 4.56 -11.77
C LEU A 203 -8.90 6.02 -11.81
N ARG A 204 -9.22 6.77 -12.87
CA ARG A 204 -8.89 8.20 -12.97
C ARG A 204 -9.48 9.00 -11.80
N ALA A 205 -10.77 8.83 -11.53
CA ALA A 205 -11.45 9.53 -10.44
C ALA A 205 -10.93 9.09 -9.06
N TYR A 206 -10.67 7.80 -8.88
CA TYR A 206 -10.12 7.25 -7.63
C TYR A 206 -8.72 7.79 -7.32
N TYR A 207 -7.82 7.77 -8.31
CA TYR A 207 -6.47 8.32 -8.17
C TYR A 207 -6.52 9.82 -7.88
N HIS A 208 -7.35 10.58 -8.62
CA HIS A 208 -7.50 12.02 -8.40
C HIS A 208 -8.02 12.34 -7.00
N MET A 209 -9.08 11.69 -6.57
CA MET A 209 -9.72 11.98 -5.28
C MET A 209 -8.81 11.74 -4.07
N LYS A 210 -7.82 10.85 -4.18
CA LYS A 210 -6.81 10.59 -3.14
C LYS A 210 -5.52 11.39 -3.31
N SER A 211 -5.35 12.13 -4.40
CA SER A 211 -4.14 12.91 -4.68
C SER A 211 -4.15 14.28 -3.98
N GLY A 212 -3.00 14.96 -4.01
CA GLY A 212 -2.87 16.35 -3.61
C GLY A 212 -3.56 17.34 -4.54
N ASP A 213 -3.94 16.90 -5.76
CA ASP A 213 -4.68 17.72 -6.72
C ASP A 213 -6.17 17.87 -6.37
N TRP A 214 -6.72 17.01 -5.52
CA TRP A 214 -8.11 17.12 -5.10
C TRP A 214 -8.23 18.06 -3.89
N SER A 215 -9.02 19.12 -4.08
CA SER A 215 -9.20 20.17 -3.07
C SER A 215 -9.93 19.77 -1.79
N GLY A 216 -10.44 18.53 -1.71
CA GLY A 216 -11.11 18.00 -0.52
C GLY A 216 -10.18 17.31 0.50
N ASN A 217 -8.87 17.21 0.21
CA ASN A 217 -7.92 16.54 1.10
C ASN A 217 -7.29 17.53 2.11
N PHE A 218 -7.90 17.62 3.30
CA PHE A 218 -7.39 18.37 4.44
C PHE A 218 -7.24 17.42 5.65
N PRO A 219 -6.21 16.56 5.68
CA PRO A 219 -6.07 15.56 6.72
C PRO A 219 -5.82 16.21 8.08
N THR A 220 -6.50 15.68 9.08
CA THR A 220 -6.36 16.06 10.48
C THR A 220 -6.33 14.80 11.35
N ARG A 221 -5.72 14.89 12.52
CA ARG A 221 -5.73 13.79 13.50
C ARG A 221 -7.16 13.48 13.94
N LEU A 222 -7.41 12.21 14.13
CA LEU A 222 -8.65 11.71 14.71
C LEU A 222 -8.41 11.36 16.18
N ASP A 223 -9.34 11.75 17.05
CA ASP A 223 -9.20 11.57 18.50
C ASP A 223 -9.53 10.15 18.97
N GLY A 224 -10.16 9.32 18.13
CA GLY A 224 -10.50 7.94 18.47
C GLY A 224 -11.25 7.20 17.37
N TRP A 225 -11.39 5.89 17.56
CA TRP A 225 -12.11 5.00 16.65
C TRP A 225 -13.62 5.04 16.93
N THR A 226 -14.27 6.18 16.69
CA THR A 226 -15.71 6.39 16.85
C THR A 226 -16.36 6.81 15.55
N ALA A 227 -17.66 6.58 15.38
CA ALA A 227 -18.37 6.93 14.16
C ALA A 227 -18.28 8.45 13.85
N ALA A 228 -18.32 9.29 14.87
CA ALA A 228 -18.24 10.75 14.71
C ALA A 228 -16.84 11.17 14.18
N GLN A 229 -15.77 10.60 14.71
CA GLN A 229 -14.42 10.89 14.25
C GLN A 229 -14.16 10.31 12.85
N LEU A 230 -14.55 9.07 12.62
CA LEU A 230 -14.40 8.41 11.32
C LEU A 230 -15.19 9.12 10.22
N ALA A 231 -16.34 9.71 10.52
CA ALA A 231 -17.14 10.47 9.55
C ALA A 231 -16.44 11.76 9.04
N ARG A 232 -15.35 12.21 9.67
CA ARG A 232 -14.49 13.31 9.19
C ARG A 232 -13.61 12.89 8.01
N LEU A 233 -13.34 11.57 7.86
CA LEU A 233 -12.60 11.04 6.73
C LEU A 233 -13.39 11.26 5.42
N PRO A 234 -12.69 11.51 4.30
CA PRO A 234 -13.32 11.58 2.99
C PRO A 234 -14.13 10.32 2.66
N THR A 235 -15.06 10.49 1.72
CA THR A 235 -15.98 9.39 1.34
C THR A 235 -15.28 8.18 0.71
N TYR A 236 -14.06 8.34 0.20
CA TYR A 236 -13.27 7.18 -0.26
C TYR A 236 -12.70 6.32 0.89
N TYR A 237 -12.77 6.76 2.15
CA TYR A 237 -12.46 5.96 3.35
C TYR A 237 -13.72 5.60 4.13
N VAL A 238 -14.62 6.57 4.36
CA VAL A 238 -15.88 6.34 5.05
C VAL A 238 -17.02 6.71 4.11
N MET A 239 -17.43 5.71 3.32
CA MET A 239 -18.33 5.80 2.19
C MET A 239 -19.78 6.09 2.62
N ASP A 240 -20.57 6.70 1.77
CA ASP A 240 -22.03 6.66 1.92
C ASP A 240 -22.53 5.22 1.86
N ARG A 241 -23.42 4.86 2.78
CA ARG A 241 -23.83 3.46 2.96
C ARG A 241 -24.40 2.81 1.70
N GLY A 242 -25.18 3.55 0.91
CA GLY A 242 -25.85 3.08 -0.29
C GLY A 242 -25.01 3.10 -1.57
N ARG A 243 -23.73 3.56 -1.51
CA ARG A 243 -22.89 3.71 -2.70
C ARG A 243 -21.81 2.65 -2.79
N THR A 244 -21.45 2.25 -4.02
CA THR A 244 -20.21 1.55 -4.34
C THR A 244 -19.03 2.51 -4.33
N MET A 245 -17.79 2.00 -4.40
CA MET A 245 -16.61 2.88 -4.54
C MET A 245 -16.62 3.62 -5.87
N ALA A 246 -17.01 2.96 -6.94
CA ALA A 246 -17.11 3.58 -8.25
C ALA A 246 -18.11 4.76 -8.27
N GLU A 247 -19.29 4.59 -7.67
CA GLU A 247 -20.28 5.65 -7.51
C GLU A 247 -19.81 6.75 -6.55
N THR A 248 -18.95 6.42 -5.58
CA THR A 248 -18.42 7.38 -4.61
C THR A 248 -17.44 8.35 -5.28
N VAL A 249 -16.57 7.84 -6.16
CA VAL A 249 -15.52 8.68 -6.78
C VAL A 249 -15.95 9.30 -8.10
N ALA A 250 -17.01 8.81 -8.76
CA ALA A 250 -17.46 9.31 -10.06
C ALA A 250 -17.73 10.83 -10.08
N PRO A 251 -18.37 11.44 -9.06
CA PRO A 251 -18.58 12.89 -9.02
C PRO A 251 -17.30 13.72 -8.97
N GLU A 252 -16.20 13.11 -8.52
CA GLU A 252 -14.90 13.75 -8.33
C GLU A 252 -13.97 13.55 -9.54
N MET A 253 -14.53 13.18 -10.70
CA MET A 253 -13.77 13.09 -11.95
C MET A 253 -13.14 14.46 -12.27
N PRO A 254 -11.79 14.54 -12.42
CA PRO A 254 -11.15 15.79 -12.79
C PRO A 254 -11.58 16.25 -14.18
N PRO A 255 -11.69 17.57 -14.43
CA PRO A 255 -12.01 18.08 -15.77
C PRO A 255 -10.89 17.74 -16.77
N ALA A 256 -11.23 17.69 -18.06
CA ALA A 256 -10.29 17.34 -19.13
C ALA A 256 -8.99 18.18 -19.11
N THR A 257 -9.10 19.45 -18.75
CA THR A 257 -7.93 20.35 -18.62
C THR A 257 -7.01 19.93 -17.49
N ALA A 258 -7.54 19.50 -16.35
CA ALA A 258 -6.73 18.97 -15.23
C ALA A 258 -6.10 17.62 -15.57
N ILE A 259 -6.83 16.74 -16.30
CA ILE A 259 -6.27 15.47 -16.80
C ILE A 259 -5.09 15.72 -17.72
N ALA A 260 -5.22 16.66 -18.67
CA ALA A 260 -4.16 17.02 -19.61
C ALA A 260 -2.94 17.65 -18.93
N ALA A 261 -3.14 18.38 -17.83
CA ALA A 261 -2.08 19.00 -17.03
C ALA A 261 -1.41 18.05 -16.03
N CYS A 262 -2.03 16.92 -15.72
CA CYS A 262 -1.54 15.96 -14.73
C CYS A 262 -0.24 15.28 -15.21
N ARG A 263 0.87 15.58 -14.53
CA ARG A 263 2.20 15.05 -14.88
C ARG A 263 2.58 13.79 -14.11
N TRP A 264 1.95 13.55 -12.97
CA TRP A 264 2.28 12.42 -12.14
C TRP A 264 1.55 11.13 -12.57
N LEU A 265 0.41 11.26 -13.30
CA LEU A 265 -0.35 10.15 -13.86
C LEU A 265 -0.95 10.59 -15.22
N THR A 266 -0.17 10.54 -16.28
CA THR A 266 -0.64 10.83 -17.65
C THR A 266 -1.67 9.80 -18.11
N PRO A 267 -2.49 10.10 -19.16
CA PRO A 267 -3.40 9.10 -19.73
C PRO A 267 -2.69 7.78 -20.09
N ALA A 268 -1.54 7.85 -20.75
CA ALA A 268 -0.79 6.65 -21.14
C ALA A 268 -0.25 5.85 -19.91
N GLU A 269 0.10 6.52 -18.85
CA GLU A 269 0.48 5.84 -17.59
C GLU A 269 -0.73 5.20 -16.90
N LEU A 270 -1.92 5.84 -16.95
CA LEU A 270 -3.15 5.26 -16.43
C LEU A 270 -3.55 4.00 -17.21
N ASP A 271 -3.36 3.98 -18.53
CA ASP A 271 -3.70 2.83 -19.37
C ASP A 271 -2.97 1.55 -18.93
N ILE A 272 -1.78 1.67 -18.34
CA ILE A 272 -1.04 0.53 -17.79
C ILE A 272 -1.78 -0.09 -16.59
N TYR A 273 -2.30 0.74 -15.69
CA TYR A 273 -3.11 0.27 -14.56
C TYR A 273 -4.44 -0.31 -15.06
N VAL A 274 -5.07 0.34 -16.03
CA VAL A 274 -6.30 -0.16 -16.67
C VAL A 274 -6.08 -1.54 -17.27
N ALA A 275 -5.00 -1.74 -18.03
CA ALA A 275 -4.67 -3.03 -18.62
C ALA A 275 -4.43 -4.13 -17.56
N ALA A 276 -3.71 -3.79 -16.48
CA ALA A 276 -3.47 -4.72 -15.38
C ALA A 276 -4.78 -5.14 -14.70
N TYR A 277 -5.63 -4.18 -14.33
CA TYR A 277 -6.88 -4.46 -13.63
C TYR A 277 -7.98 -5.05 -14.57
N ALA A 278 -7.96 -4.74 -15.85
CA ALA A 278 -8.82 -5.43 -16.83
C ALA A 278 -8.48 -6.94 -16.93
N ALA A 279 -7.20 -7.30 -16.78
CA ALA A 279 -6.76 -8.69 -16.84
C ALA A 279 -6.99 -9.47 -15.54
N THR A 280 -6.88 -8.83 -14.37
CA THR A 280 -6.92 -9.50 -13.06
C THR A 280 -8.16 -9.23 -12.23
N GLY A 281 -8.87 -8.14 -12.50
CA GLY A 281 -9.82 -7.56 -11.55
C GLY A 281 -9.10 -7.05 -10.29
N PHE A 282 -9.89 -6.72 -9.28
CA PHE A 282 -9.40 -6.24 -7.98
C PHE A 282 -9.35 -7.33 -6.91
N GLN A 283 -9.92 -8.52 -7.18
CA GLN A 283 -10.16 -9.55 -6.16
C GLN A 283 -8.90 -9.93 -5.38
N GLY A 284 -7.74 -10.03 -6.04
CA GLY A 284 -6.48 -10.35 -5.37
C GLY A 284 -6.11 -9.34 -4.29
N GLY A 285 -6.18 -8.04 -4.61
CA GLY A 285 -5.95 -6.97 -3.64
C GLY A 285 -7.03 -6.90 -2.56
N LEU A 286 -8.29 -7.18 -2.91
CA LEU A 286 -9.40 -7.21 -1.97
C LEU A 286 -9.28 -8.34 -0.93
N GLN A 287 -8.61 -9.46 -1.26
CA GLN A 287 -8.35 -10.54 -0.30
C GLN A 287 -7.45 -10.08 0.86
N TRP A 288 -6.57 -9.09 0.65
CA TRP A 288 -5.77 -8.52 1.73
C TRP A 288 -6.64 -7.78 2.75
N TYR A 289 -7.64 -7.01 2.27
CA TYR A 289 -8.63 -6.36 3.15
C TYR A 289 -9.47 -7.39 3.90
N ARG A 290 -9.90 -8.48 3.21
CA ARG A 290 -10.63 -9.58 3.85
C ARG A 290 -9.81 -10.24 4.96
N CYS A 291 -8.54 -10.58 4.72
CA CYS A 291 -7.67 -11.10 5.77
C CYS A 291 -7.65 -10.19 6.99
N ARG A 292 -7.58 -8.86 6.78
CA ARG A 292 -7.57 -7.89 7.87
C ARG A 292 -8.92 -7.81 8.61
N THR A 293 -10.03 -7.72 7.88
CA THR A 293 -11.37 -7.55 8.49
C THR A 293 -11.91 -8.83 9.11
N GLU A 294 -11.51 -9.99 8.59
CA GLU A 294 -11.86 -11.31 9.12
C GLU A 294 -10.84 -11.83 10.16
N GLY A 295 -9.77 -11.08 10.44
CA GLY A 295 -8.75 -11.45 11.43
C GLY A 295 -7.89 -12.66 11.05
N VAL A 296 -7.77 -12.95 9.74
CA VAL A 296 -6.96 -14.09 9.27
C VAL A 296 -5.48 -13.84 9.55
N GLY A 297 -4.88 -14.69 10.39
CA GLY A 297 -3.49 -14.55 10.84
C GLY A 297 -3.28 -13.55 11.99
N LEU A 298 -4.35 -13.05 12.63
CA LEU A 298 -4.23 -12.13 13.76
C LEU A 298 -3.46 -12.77 14.94
N SER A 299 -3.76 -14.02 15.28
CA SER A 299 -3.07 -14.75 16.35
C SER A 299 -1.57 -14.93 16.09
N GLU A 300 -1.18 -15.13 14.83
CA GLU A 300 0.24 -15.18 14.43
C GLU A 300 0.92 -13.83 14.69
N GLN A 301 0.26 -12.72 14.36
CA GLN A 301 0.79 -11.36 14.59
C GLN A 301 0.89 -11.03 16.07
N GLN A 302 -0.07 -11.47 16.89
CA GLN A 302 -0.10 -11.28 18.34
C GLN A 302 1.06 -11.96 19.09
N LEU A 303 1.69 -13.00 18.51
CA LEU A 303 2.93 -13.57 19.07
C LEU A 303 4.07 -12.55 19.21
N PHE A 304 3.98 -11.45 18.46
CA PHE A 304 4.97 -10.37 18.47
C PHE A 304 4.49 -9.13 19.23
N ALA A 305 3.40 -9.23 20.01
CA ALA A 305 2.85 -8.11 20.80
C ALA A 305 3.96 -7.40 21.59
N GLY A 306 4.01 -6.08 21.50
CA GLY A 306 5.03 -5.25 22.15
C GLY A 306 6.41 -5.25 21.50
N ARG A 307 6.67 -6.05 20.47
CA ARG A 307 7.96 -6.06 19.79
C ARG A 307 8.09 -4.88 18.80
N PRO A 308 9.10 -4.00 18.94
CA PRO A 308 9.30 -2.89 18.02
C PRO A 308 10.14 -3.31 16.80
N ILE A 309 10.10 -2.48 15.75
CA ILE A 309 11.10 -2.47 14.69
C ILE A 309 12.37 -1.81 15.24
N THR A 310 13.51 -2.51 15.15
CA THR A 310 14.80 -2.06 15.69
C THR A 310 15.80 -1.60 14.65
N VAL A 311 15.54 -1.86 13.36
CA VAL A 311 16.34 -1.34 12.25
C VAL A 311 16.04 0.14 12.00
N PRO A 312 16.94 0.89 11.34
CA PRO A 312 16.65 2.25 10.92
C PRO A 312 15.32 2.33 10.16
N SER A 313 14.49 3.30 10.52
CA SER A 313 13.14 3.45 9.98
C SER A 313 12.91 4.88 9.50
N LEU A 314 12.13 5.05 8.44
CA LEU A 314 11.68 6.32 7.88
C LEU A 314 10.17 6.26 7.66
N PHE A 315 9.47 7.35 7.92
CA PHE A 315 8.09 7.53 7.49
C PHE A 315 7.95 8.72 6.55
N LEU A 316 7.23 8.52 5.45
CA LEU A 316 6.88 9.57 4.50
C LEU A 316 5.38 9.50 4.16
N ALA A 317 4.72 10.65 4.06
CA ALA A 317 3.37 10.76 3.51
C ALA A 317 3.21 12.07 2.75
N GLY A 318 2.23 12.16 1.87
CA GLY A 318 1.84 13.46 1.33
C GLY A 318 1.19 14.33 2.41
N ALA A 319 1.41 15.65 2.35
CA ALA A 319 0.78 16.58 3.31
C ALA A 319 -0.76 16.59 3.20
N ALA A 320 -1.30 16.17 2.05
CA ALA A 320 -2.73 16.01 1.80
C ALA A 320 -3.20 14.54 1.91
N ASP A 321 -2.40 13.65 2.50
CA ASP A 321 -2.73 12.22 2.62
C ASP A 321 -3.42 11.89 3.94
N TRP A 322 -4.68 11.52 3.89
CA TRP A 322 -5.42 10.98 5.03
C TRP A 322 -4.91 9.61 5.49
N GLY A 323 -4.10 8.90 4.67
CA GLY A 323 -3.51 7.61 5.03
C GLY A 323 -2.73 7.65 6.33
N ALA A 324 -2.00 8.74 6.57
CA ALA A 324 -1.24 8.95 7.79
C ALA A 324 -2.11 9.01 9.07
N TYR A 325 -3.39 9.40 8.95
CA TYR A 325 -4.29 9.66 10.08
C TYR A 325 -5.53 8.78 10.11
N GLN A 326 -5.76 7.91 9.12
CA GLN A 326 -6.97 7.09 9.03
C GLN A 326 -7.15 6.12 10.22
N VAL A 327 -6.06 5.78 10.93
CA VAL A 327 -6.09 4.97 12.15
C VAL A 327 -5.64 5.86 13.32
N PRO A 328 -6.56 6.24 14.21
CA PRO A 328 -6.25 7.13 15.33
C PRO A 328 -5.07 6.64 16.18
N GLY A 329 -4.12 7.52 16.45
CA GLY A 329 -2.94 7.25 17.25
C GLY A 329 -1.89 6.33 16.61
N ALA A 330 -2.07 5.89 15.36
CA ALA A 330 -1.10 4.99 14.71
C ALA A 330 0.23 5.67 14.42
N LEU A 331 0.19 6.92 13.95
CA LEU A 331 1.39 7.71 13.65
C LEU A 331 2.19 7.99 14.93
N GLU A 332 1.50 8.37 16.01
CA GLU A 332 2.09 8.61 17.31
C GLU A 332 2.74 7.34 17.87
N ARG A 333 2.02 6.20 17.87
CA ARG A 333 2.59 4.92 18.32
C ARG A 333 3.80 4.50 17.50
N MET A 334 3.81 4.76 16.19
CA MET A 334 4.97 4.48 15.36
C MET A 334 6.19 5.29 15.83
N GLN A 335 6.00 6.58 16.12
CA GLN A 335 7.06 7.49 16.58
C GLN A 335 7.54 7.17 18.00
N ASP A 336 6.61 6.84 18.88
CA ASP A 336 6.91 6.71 20.31
C ASP A 336 7.43 5.32 20.68
N THR A 337 6.90 4.26 20.05
CA THR A 337 7.14 2.89 20.53
C THR A 337 7.41 1.84 19.46
N ALA A 338 6.74 1.93 18.29
CA ALA A 338 6.80 0.84 17.32
C ALA A 338 8.07 0.84 16.45
N CYS A 339 8.78 1.99 16.34
CA CYS A 339 10.05 2.12 15.62
C CYS A 339 11.10 2.76 16.53
N THR A 340 12.02 1.97 17.11
CA THR A 340 13.00 2.48 18.08
C THR A 340 14.15 3.28 17.46
N ARG A 341 14.30 3.24 16.12
CA ARG A 341 15.31 3.98 15.35
C ARG A 341 14.66 4.74 14.20
N LEU A 342 13.64 5.54 14.48
CA LEU A 342 12.99 6.38 13.48
C LEU A 342 13.89 7.59 13.17
N LEU A 343 14.46 7.61 11.96
CA LEU A 343 15.41 8.65 11.51
C LEU A 343 14.70 9.86 10.86
N GLY A 344 13.43 9.72 10.51
CA GLY A 344 12.64 10.80 9.93
C GLY A 344 11.15 10.44 9.89
N CYS A 345 10.31 11.49 9.97
CA CYS A 345 8.86 11.40 9.83
C CYS A 345 8.39 12.68 9.11
N ASP A 346 8.29 12.62 7.79
CA ASP A 346 8.10 13.80 6.97
C ASP A 346 6.78 13.77 6.19
N LEU A 347 6.13 14.94 6.12
CA LEU A 347 4.99 15.19 5.27
C LEU A 347 5.44 15.99 4.04
N ILE A 348 5.27 15.42 2.85
CA ILE A 348 5.72 16.00 1.59
C ILE A 348 4.65 16.95 1.04
N ALA A 349 4.99 18.23 0.96
CA ALA A 349 4.10 19.25 0.40
C ALA A 349 3.77 18.98 -1.09
N GLY A 350 2.55 19.30 -1.50
CA GLY A 350 2.07 19.14 -2.87
C GLY A 350 1.81 17.69 -3.27
N ALA A 351 1.70 16.78 -2.30
CA ALA A 351 1.29 15.40 -2.52
C ALA A 351 0.13 14.99 -1.62
N GLY A 352 -0.71 14.11 -2.15
CA GLY A 352 -1.69 13.33 -1.41
C GLY A 352 -1.17 11.90 -1.17
N HIS A 353 -2.05 10.94 -1.43
CA HIS A 353 -1.78 9.54 -1.14
C HIS A 353 -0.68 8.92 -2.00
N TRP A 354 -0.54 9.34 -3.26
CA TRP A 354 0.40 8.73 -4.21
C TRP A 354 1.76 9.43 -4.18
N VAL A 355 2.31 9.65 -2.98
CA VAL A 355 3.44 10.52 -2.71
C VAL A 355 4.65 10.24 -3.60
N GLN A 356 4.96 8.96 -3.88
CA GLN A 356 6.08 8.53 -4.72
C GLN A 356 5.84 8.81 -6.22
N GLN A 357 4.59 9.02 -6.62
CA GLN A 357 4.21 9.36 -7.98
C GLN A 357 4.03 10.88 -8.16
N GLU A 358 3.43 11.54 -7.16
CA GLU A 358 3.11 12.97 -7.18
C GLU A 358 4.34 13.85 -6.95
N GLN A 359 5.24 13.46 -6.04
CA GLN A 359 6.46 14.20 -5.69
C GLN A 359 7.71 13.29 -5.70
N PRO A 360 8.03 12.67 -6.84
CA PRO A 360 9.09 11.65 -6.91
C PRO A 360 10.47 12.18 -6.55
N GLU A 361 10.80 13.43 -6.89
CA GLU A 361 12.08 14.04 -6.58
C GLU A 361 12.27 14.22 -5.07
N ALA A 362 11.23 14.72 -4.37
CA ALA A 362 11.27 14.89 -2.93
C ALA A 362 11.37 13.53 -2.21
N VAL A 363 10.57 12.54 -2.63
CA VAL A 363 10.61 11.18 -2.07
C VAL A 363 11.98 10.54 -2.31
N THR A 364 12.53 10.66 -3.51
CA THR A 364 13.86 10.13 -3.84
C THR A 364 14.95 10.76 -2.97
N ALA A 365 14.94 12.07 -2.81
CA ALA A 365 15.92 12.77 -1.97
C ALA A 365 15.86 12.30 -0.51
N ARG A 366 14.65 12.10 0.04
CA ARG A 366 14.45 11.57 1.39
C ARG A 366 14.92 10.13 1.52
N LEU A 367 14.60 9.26 0.55
CA LEU A 367 15.05 7.87 0.55
C LEU A 367 16.58 7.76 0.44
N LEU A 368 17.22 8.53 -0.41
CA LEU A 368 18.69 8.53 -0.54
C LEU A 368 19.37 9.03 0.75
N GLY A 369 18.88 10.13 1.33
CA GLY A 369 19.37 10.63 2.61
C GLY A 369 19.20 9.60 3.74
N PHE A 370 18.06 8.91 3.75
CA PHE A 370 17.77 7.83 4.71
C PHE A 370 18.72 6.63 4.54
N LEU A 371 18.92 6.13 3.31
CA LEU A 371 19.82 5.01 3.01
C LEU A 371 21.27 5.33 3.44
N HIS A 372 21.72 6.55 3.20
CA HIS A 372 23.03 7.02 3.65
C HIS A 372 23.12 7.06 5.19
N ALA A 373 22.14 7.65 5.87
CA ALA A 373 22.11 7.75 7.34
C ALA A 373 21.95 6.38 8.03
N ALA A 374 21.29 5.43 7.37
CA ALA A 374 21.14 4.05 7.86
C ALA A 374 22.45 3.23 7.75
N GLY A 375 23.45 3.69 6.99
CA GLY A 375 24.70 2.98 6.77
C GLY A 375 24.53 1.69 5.98
N THR A 376 23.58 1.65 5.04
CA THR A 376 23.20 0.46 4.28
C THR A 376 23.61 0.53 2.80
N GLY A 377 24.36 1.56 2.40
CA GLY A 377 24.87 1.78 1.05
C GLY A 377 26.25 1.20 0.80
#